data_1a6431000a925a0242a719d33206dbde
#
_entry.id   1a6431000a925a0242a719d33206dbde
#
_cell.length_a   1.000
_cell.length_b   1.000
_cell.length_c   1.000
_cell.angle_alpha   90.00
_cell.angle_beta   90.00
_cell.angle_gamma   90.00
#
_symmetry.space_group_name_H-M   'P 1'
#
loop_
_entity.id
_entity.type
_entity.pdbx_description
1 polymer ?
#
loop_
_entity_poly.entity_id
_entity_poly.type
_entity_poly.pdbx_seq_one_letter_code
_entity_poly.pdbx_strand_id
1 'polypeptide(L)'
;MKLMFASDIHGSLPATERVLERFAQSGARWLVILGDVLNHGPRNALPEGYAPAQVAERLNAVATQIIAVRGNCDSEVDQMLLHFPITAPWQQILTQERRLFLTHGHLFGPTNLPALHTGDVFVYGHTHLPVAQQQEGLYHFNPGSVSIPKGGYAASYGILDDNVLSVIAINDQSIIAQVAINS
;
A
#
# COMPACT_ATOMS: atom_id res chain seq x y z
N MET A 1 16.68 -3.27 -5.02
CA MET A 1 15.33 -3.75 -5.45
C MET A 1 14.35 -2.61 -5.24
N LYS A 2 13.63 -2.19 -6.29
CA LYS A 2 12.67 -1.09 -6.19
C LYS A 2 11.25 -1.64 -6.10
N LEU A 3 10.48 -1.16 -5.09
CA LEU A 3 9.08 -1.52 -4.84
C LEU A 3 8.23 -0.24 -4.81
N MET A 4 7.02 -0.33 -5.34
CA MET A 4 5.99 0.69 -5.16
C MET A 4 4.88 0.15 -4.27
N PHE A 5 4.34 0.98 -3.38
CA PHE A 5 3.28 0.64 -2.43
C PHE A 5 2.06 1.52 -2.66
N ALA A 6 0.89 0.89 -2.69
CA ALA A 6 -0.39 1.57 -2.70
C ALA A 6 -1.32 0.93 -1.66
N SER A 7 -2.22 1.70 -1.08
CA SER A 7 -3.18 1.23 -0.10
C SER A 7 -4.50 1.98 -0.19
N ASP A 8 -5.56 1.33 0.27
CA ASP A 8 -6.84 1.99 0.49
C ASP A 8 -7.37 2.66 -0.79
N ILE A 9 -7.48 1.85 -1.87
CA ILE A 9 -7.99 2.23 -3.20
C ILE A 9 -9.50 2.41 -3.15
N HIS A 10 -10.20 1.54 -2.39
CA HIS A 10 -11.64 1.60 -2.15
C HIS A 10 -12.51 1.70 -3.42
N GLY A 11 -12.09 1.07 -4.52
CA GLY A 11 -12.85 1.04 -5.76
C GLY A 11 -12.82 2.33 -6.59
N SER A 12 -11.93 3.28 -6.28
CA SER A 12 -11.76 4.51 -7.08
C SER A 12 -11.00 4.22 -8.37
N LEU A 13 -11.67 4.33 -9.50
CA LEU A 13 -11.05 4.17 -10.82
C LEU A 13 -10.00 5.26 -11.11
N PRO A 14 -10.28 6.55 -10.90
CA PRO A 14 -9.28 7.59 -11.15
C PRO A 14 -8.02 7.43 -10.30
N ALA A 15 -8.16 7.01 -9.03
CA ALA A 15 -7.01 6.74 -8.16
C ALA A 15 -6.20 5.55 -8.68
N THR A 16 -6.88 4.49 -9.12
CA THR A 16 -6.23 3.30 -9.70
C THR A 16 -5.44 3.65 -10.96
N GLU A 17 -6.00 4.45 -11.85
CA GLU A 17 -5.32 4.88 -13.08
C GLU A 17 -4.06 5.69 -12.78
N ARG A 18 -4.13 6.62 -11.80
CA ARG A 18 -2.95 7.35 -11.34
C ARG A 18 -1.88 6.44 -10.72
N VAL A 19 -2.29 5.47 -9.89
CA VAL A 19 -1.36 4.47 -9.33
C VAL A 19 -0.64 3.70 -10.43
N LEU A 20 -1.37 3.20 -11.42
CA LEU A 20 -0.79 2.44 -12.53
C LEU A 20 0.12 3.29 -13.42
N GLU A 21 -0.23 4.55 -13.66
CA GLU A 21 0.64 5.51 -14.34
C GLU A 21 1.95 5.72 -13.57
N ARG A 22 1.89 5.97 -12.25
CA ARG A 22 3.07 6.12 -11.41
C ARG A 22 3.89 4.84 -11.34
N PHE A 23 3.24 3.69 -11.28
CA PHE A 23 3.92 2.40 -11.30
C PHE A 23 4.73 2.22 -12.59
N ALA A 24 4.13 2.48 -13.75
CA ALA A 24 4.82 2.40 -15.04
C ALA A 24 6.02 3.36 -15.16
N GLN A 25 5.92 4.55 -14.57
CA GLN A 25 6.97 5.58 -14.60
C GLN A 25 8.06 5.34 -13.55
N SER A 26 7.76 4.64 -12.45
CA SER A 26 8.65 4.51 -11.29
C SER A 26 9.87 3.64 -11.54
N GLY A 27 9.80 2.71 -12.48
CA GLY A 27 10.79 1.64 -12.64
C GLY A 27 10.74 0.58 -11.54
N ALA A 28 9.72 0.59 -10.68
CA ALA A 28 9.52 -0.45 -9.68
C ALA A 28 9.16 -1.77 -10.37
N ARG A 29 9.72 -2.88 -9.87
CA ARG A 29 9.44 -4.22 -10.40
C ARG A 29 8.10 -4.77 -9.91
N TRP A 30 7.72 -4.41 -8.69
CA TRP A 30 6.54 -4.91 -8.02
C TRP A 30 5.69 -3.76 -7.47
N LEU A 31 4.37 -3.88 -7.67
CA LEU A 31 3.36 -3.06 -7.00
C LEU A 31 2.83 -3.84 -5.80
N VAL A 32 3.07 -3.33 -4.61
CA VAL A 32 2.57 -3.89 -3.34
C VAL A 32 1.27 -3.17 -2.99
N ILE A 33 0.15 -3.91 -2.92
CA ILE A 33 -1.16 -3.38 -2.53
C ILE A 33 -1.47 -3.85 -1.10
N LEU A 34 -1.66 -2.89 -0.20
CA LEU A 34 -1.84 -3.16 1.23
C LEU A 34 -3.31 -3.34 1.65
N GLY A 35 -4.16 -3.76 0.72
CA GLY A 35 -5.57 -4.06 0.98
C GLY A 35 -6.54 -2.91 0.75
N ASP A 36 -7.83 -3.18 1.02
CA ASP A 36 -8.97 -2.31 0.77
C ASP A 36 -9.04 -1.86 -0.69
N VAL A 37 -9.14 -2.87 -1.60
CA VAL A 37 -8.96 -2.68 -3.03
C VAL A 37 -10.24 -2.21 -3.72
N LEU A 38 -11.33 -2.99 -3.61
CA LEU A 38 -12.54 -2.78 -4.41
C LEU A 38 -13.67 -2.14 -3.61
N ASN A 39 -13.83 -2.50 -2.34
CA ASN A 39 -14.97 -2.07 -1.53
C ASN A 39 -14.62 -0.79 -0.77
N HIS A 40 -15.55 0.21 -0.81
CA HIS A 40 -15.37 1.48 -0.11
C HIS A 40 -15.44 1.36 1.42
N GLY A 41 -16.05 0.27 1.94
CA GLY A 41 -16.34 0.10 3.37
C GLY A 41 -17.51 0.97 3.86
N PRO A 42 -18.35 0.45 4.77
CA PRO A 42 -19.60 1.13 5.17
C PRO A 42 -19.37 2.43 5.97
N ARG A 43 -18.16 2.66 6.49
CA ARG A 43 -17.81 3.85 7.27
C ARG A 43 -17.23 5.00 6.45
N ASN A 44 -16.89 4.75 5.19
CA ASN A 44 -16.32 5.77 4.30
C ASN A 44 -17.40 6.31 3.36
N ALA A 45 -17.28 7.56 2.95
CA ALA A 45 -18.00 8.04 1.79
C ALA A 45 -17.52 7.32 0.53
N LEU A 46 -18.35 7.24 -0.50
CA LEU A 46 -17.92 6.72 -1.80
C LEU A 46 -16.79 7.61 -2.34
N PRO A 47 -15.65 7.03 -2.72
CA PRO A 47 -14.58 7.80 -3.33
C PRO A 47 -14.98 8.29 -4.72
N GLU A 48 -14.26 9.30 -5.21
CA GLU A 48 -14.41 9.78 -6.57
C GLU A 48 -14.29 8.64 -7.59
N GLY A 49 -15.23 8.60 -8.54
CA GLY A 49 -15.21 7.60 -9.62
C GLY A 49 -15.28 6.16 -9.13
N TYR A 50 -16.09 5.87 -8.09
CA TYR A 50 -16.28 4.51 -7.57
C TYR A 50 -16.80 3.57 -8.65
N ALA A 51 -15.95 2.65 -9.11
CA ALA A 51 -16.22 1.69 -10.18
C ALA A 51 -15.42 0.40 -9.98
N PRO A 52 -15.74 -0.42 -8.94
CA PRO A 52 -14.91 -1.55 -8.51
C PRO A 52 -14.64 -2.60 -9.59
N ALA A 53 -15.61 -2.86 -10.49
CA ALA A 53 -15.40 -3.79 -11.59
C ALA A 53 -14.33 -3.29 -12.58
N GLN A 54 -14.31 -1.99 -12.88
CA GLN A 54 -13.29 -1.39 -13.75
C GLN A 54 -11.94 -1.31 -13.04
N VAL A 55 -11.91 -1.07 -11.73
CA VAL A 55 -10.68 -1.15 -10.92
C VAL A 55 -10.07 -2.55 -11.02
N ALA A 56 -10.89 -3.60 -10.87
CA ALA A 56 -10.42 -4.99 -11.01
C ALA A 56 -9.85 -5.25 -12.41
N GLU A 57 -10.52 -4.82 -13.46
CA GLU A 57 -10.05 -4.94 -14.85
C GLU A 57 -8.67 -4.27 -15.03
N ARG A 58 -8.51 -3.03 -14.54
CA ARG A 58 -7.25 -2.28 -14.66
C ARG A 58 -6.09 -2.94 -13.91
N LEU A 59 -6.34 -3.40 -12.67
CA LEU A 59 -5.32 -4.08 -11.87
C LEU A 59 -4.96 -5.46 -12.46
N ASN A 60 -5.93 -6.19 -13.02
CA ASN A 60 -5.70 -7.48 -13.66
C ASN A 60 -4.76 -7.39 -14.87
N ALA A 61 -4.70 -6.24 -15.55
CA ALA A 61 -3.75 -6.02 -16.66
C ALA A 61 -2.27 -6.10 -16.20
N VAL A 62 -2.00 -5.89 -14.92
CA VAL A 62 -0.64 -5.96 -14.32
C VAL A 62 -0.55 -7.01 -13.20
N ALA A 63 -1.49 -7.96 -13.13
CA ALA A 63 -1.62 -8.93 -12.04
C ALA A 63 -0.32 -9.68 -11.70
N THR A 64 0.50 -9.99 -12.70
CA THR A 64 1.79 -10.70 -12.52
C THR A 64 2.86 -9.86 -11.80
N GLN A 65 2.63 -8.57 -11.64
CA GLN A 65 3.54 -7.63 -10.95
C GLN A 65 2.98 -7.18 -9.61
N ILE A 66 1.82 -7.72 -9.16
CA ILE A 66 1.18 -7.33 -7.90
C ILE A 66 1.49 -8.35 -6.80
N ILE A 67 1.84 -7.80 -5.64
CA ILE A 67 1.87 -8.50 -4.35
C ILE A 67 0.82 -7.82 -3.49
N ALA A 68 -0.15 -8.57 -2.91
CA ALA A 68 -1.20 -7.95 -2.12
C ALA A 68 -1.44 -8.66 -0.79
N VAL A 69 -1.95 -7.91 0.19
CA VAL A 69 -2.48 -8.43 1.45
C VAL A 69 -3.95 -8.04 1.58
N ARG A 70 -4.70 -8.79 2.42
CA ARG A 70 -6.12 -8.56 2.66
C ARG A 70 -6.34 -7.34 3.56
N GLY A 71 -7.17 -6.42 3.10
CA GLY A 71 -7.76 -5.35 3.92
C GLY A 71 -9.02 -5.79 4.67
N ASN A 72 -9.54 -4.93 5.53
CA ASN A 72 -10.77 -5.22 6.28
C ASN A 72 -12.04 -5.08 5.42
N CYS A 73 -11.96 -4.38 4.29
CA CYS A 73 -13.07 -4.28 3.35
C CYS A 73 -13.00 -5.32 2.23
N ASP A 74 -11.90 -6.05 2.10
CA ASP A 74 -11.73 -7.07 1.06
C ASP A 74 -12.44 -8.38 1.44
N SER A 75 -13.08 -8.99 0.47
CA SER A 75 -13.88 -10.19 0.61
C SER A 75 -13.50 -11.29 -0.37
N GLU A 76 -14.06 -12.48 -0.18
CA GLU A 76 -13.94 -13.58 -1.13
C GLU A 76 -14.58 -13.23 -2.48
N VAL A 77 -15.59 -12.36 -2.50
CA VAL A 77 -16.22 -11.88 -3.75
C VAL A 77 -15.25 -10.99 -4.52
N ASP A 78 -14.48 -10.14 -3.83
CA ASP A 78 -13.44 -9.31 -4.47
C ASP A 78 -12.35 -10.20 -5.07
N GLN A 79 -11.95 -11.29 -4.37
CA GLN A 79 -10.99 -12.25 -4.91
C GLN A 79 -11.47 -12.92 -6.21
N MET A 80 -12.78 -13.11 -6.39
CA MET A 80 -13.32 -13.68 -7.63
C MET A 80 -13.12 -12.78 -8.85
N LEU A 81 -12.95 -11.47 -8.65
CA LEU A 81 -12.73 -10.48 -9.70
C LEU A 81 -11.24 -10.23 -9.98
N LEU A 82 -10.35 -10.52 -9.02
CA LEU A 82 -8.93 -10.21 -9.10
C LEU A 82 -8.10 -11.46 -9.47
N HIS A 83 -7.19 -11.33 -10.44
CA HIS A 83 -6.34 -12.42 -10.93
C HIS A 83 -5.07 -12.62 -10.06
N PHE A 84 -4.85 -11.80 -9.05
CA PHE A 84 -3.79 -11.94 -8.06
C PHE A 84 -4.40 -12.20 -6.67
N PRO A 85 -3.70 -12.94 -5.78
CA PRO A 85 -4.24 -13.28 -4.46
C PRO A 85 -4.31 -12.06 -3.54
N ILE A 86 -5.48 -11.87 -2.89
CA ILE A 86 -5.72 -10.80 -1.91
C ILE A 86 -6.14 -11.30 -0.53
N THR A 87 -6.17 -12.61 -0.30
CA THR A 87 -6.75 -13.20 0.91
C THR A 87 -5.77 -13.37 2.07
N ALA A 88 -4.47 -13.20 1.83
CA ALA A 88 -3.47 -13.32 2.86
C ALA A 88 -3.54 -12.14 3.85
N PRO A 89 -3.71 -12.38 5.17
CA PRO A 89 -3.81 -11.30 6.15
C PRO A 89 -2.49 -10.51 6.33
N TRP A 90 -1.39 -11.13 5.99
CA TRP A 90 -0.04 -10.54 5.95
C TRP A 90 0.85 -11.32 4.98
N GLN A 91 1.92 -10.70 4.54
CA GLN A 91 2.99 -11.31 3.74
C GLN A 91 4.35 -10.81 4.19
N GLN A 92 5.41 -11.43 3.69
CA GLN A 92 6.78 -11.01 3.95
C GLN A 92 7.57 -10.95 2.64
N ILE A 93 8.34 -9.88 2.48
CA ILE A 93 9.37 -9.77 1.46
C ILE A 93 10.71 -9.85 2.17
N LEU A 94 11.49 -10.86 1.84
CA LEU A 94 12.83 -11.03 2.39
C LEU A 94 13.85 -10.44 1.43
N THR A 95 14.66 -9.52 1.93
CA THR A 95 15.85 -9.03 1.24
C THR A 95 17.09 -9.69 1.83
N GLN A 96 18.27 -9.39 1.30
CA GLN A 96 19.52 -9.92 1.88
C GLN A 96 19.79 -9.41 3.30
N GLU A 97 19.26 -8.22 3.63
CA GLU A 97 19.62 -7.52 4.87
C GLU A 97 18.47 -7.52 5.89
N ARG A 98 17.22 -7.60 5.44
CA ARG A 98 16.06 -7.40 6.31
C ARG A 98 14.77 -7.97 5.75
N ARG A 99 13.77 -8.03 6.60
CA ARG A 99 12.42 -8.41 6.26
C ARG A 99 11.53 -7.18 6.17
N LEU A 100 10.69 -7.13 5.13
CA LEU A 100 9.52 -6.26 5.09
C LEU A 100 8.30 -7.08 5.48
N PHE A 101 7.65 -6.75 6.58
CA PHE A 101 6.39 -7.35 7.00
C PHE A 101 5.24 -6.51 6.48
N LEU A 102 4.45 -7.08 5.58
CA LEU A 102 3.34 -6.41 4.91
C LEU A 102 2.02 -6.81 5.56
N THR A 103 1.22 -5.84 5.94
CA THR A 103 -0.14 -6.05 6.47
C THR A 103 -1.04 -4.89 6.05
N HIS A 104 -2.35 -5.07 6.14
CA HIS A 104 -3.24 -3.91 5.95
C HIS A 104 -3.17 -2.95 7.14
N GLY A 105 -3.05 -3.44 8.37
CA GLY A 105 -3.00 -2.58 9.55
C GLY A 105 -4.14 -2.79 10.56
N HIS A 106 -5.19 -3.54 10.20
CA HIS A 106 -6.34 -3.78 11.09
C HIS A 106 -6.14 -4.97 12.06
N LEU A 107 -5.28 -5.94 11.72
CA LEU A 107 -4.92 -7.07 12.58
C LEU A 107 -3.62 -6.83 13.33
N PHE A 108 -2.60 -6.36 12.62
CA PHE A 108 -1.35 -5.87 13.17
C PHE A 108 -1.24 -4.39 12.83
N GLY A 109 -0.94 -3.56 13.81
CA GLY A 109 -0.81 -2.12 13.67
C GLY A 109 0.32 -1.59 14.56
N PRO A 110 0.61 -0.29 14.55
CA PRO A 110 1.69 0.29 15.36
C PRO A 110 1.61 0.00 16.87
N THR A 111 0.40 -0.25 17.39
CA THR A 111 0.16 -0.59 18.80
C THR A 111 0.06 -2.09 19.09
N ASN A 112 0.08 -2.92 18.05
CA ASN A 112 0.01 -4.38 18.14
C ASN A 112 0.89 -4.99 17.04
N LEU A 113 2.20 -4.88 17.23
CA LEU A 113 3.20 -5.34 16.26
C LEU A 113 3.34 -6.88 16.28
N PRO A 114 3.60 -7.52 15.13
CA PRO A 114 4.06 -8.90 15.11
C PRO A 114 5.50 -9.00 15.64
N ALA A 115 6.00 -10.23 15.83
CA ALA A 115 7.40 -10.45 16.19
C ALA A 115 8.32 -10.04 15.03
N LEU A 116 9.06 -8.94 15.21
CA LEU A 116 9.99 -8.36 14.25
C LEU A 116 11.38 -8.23 14.88
N HIS A 117 12.43 -8.25 14.07
CA HIS A 117 13.79 -7.94 14.47
C HIS A 117 14.10 -6.45 14.28
N THR A 118 15.00 -5.93 15.10
CA THR A 118 15.58 -4.59 14.86
C THR A 118 16.09 -4.47 13.44
N GLY A 119 15.73 -3.39 12.75
CA GLY A 119 16.06 -3.15 11.35
C GLY A 119 15.01 -3.65 10.35
N ASP A 120 14.02 -4.46 10.78
CA ASP A 120 12.91 -4.85 9.90
C ASP A 120 12.01 -3.64 9.58
N VAL A 121 11.29 -3.75 8.45
CA VAL A 121 10.31 -2.75 8.02
C VAL A 121 8.90 -3.27 8.27
N PHE A 122 8.12 -2.55 9.07
CA PHE A 122 6.70 -2.78 9.27
C PHE A 122 5.90 -1.90 8.31
N VAL A 123 5.29 -2.53 7.30
CA VAL A 123 4.55 -1.87 6.22
C VAL A 123 3.06 -2.08 6.40
N TYR A 124 2.28 -1.01 6.50
CA TYR A 124 0.85 -1.09 6.77
C TYR A 124 0.05 0.03 6.06
N GLY A 125 -1.26 -0.11 5.94
CA GLY A 125 -2.23 0.85 5.41
C GLY A 125 -3.27 1.25 6.45
N HIS A 126 -4.56 1.12 6.13
CA HIS A 126 -5.74 1.22 6.99
C HIS A 126 -6.00 2.58 7.64
N THR A 127 -4.99 3.24 8.14
CA THR A 127 -5.14 4.53 8.82
C THR A 127 -5.36 5.67 7.85
N HIS A 128 -4.99 5.50 6.59
CA HIS A 128 -4.93 6.51 5.52
C HIS A 128 -3.99 7.69 5.83
N LEU A 129 -3.08 7.49 6.79
CA LEU A 129 -2.10 8.49 7.22
C LEU A 129 -0.70 8.08 6.74
N PRO A 130 -0.01 8.93 5.98
CA PRO A 130 1.34 8.64 5.51
C PRO A 130 2.34 8.62 6.67
N VAL A 131 3.20 7.59 6.70
CA VAL A 131 4.27 7.45 7.69
C VAL A 131 5.52 6.90 7.02
N ALA A 132 6.67 7.51 7.29
CA ALA A 132 7.99 6.97 6.99
C ALA A 132 8.94 7.40 8.11
N GLN A 133 9.18 6.53 9.11
CA GLN A 133 9.99 6.87 10.28
C GLN A 133 10.64 5.63 10.89
N GLN A 134 11.71 5.85 11.65
CA GLN A 134 12.27 4.82 12.53
C GLN A 134 11.78 5.05 13.96
N GLN A 135 11.27 4.00 14.60
CA GLN A 135 10.82 4.02 15.98
C GLN A 135 11.14 2.66 16.64
N GLU A 136 11.73 2.68 17.83
CA GLU A 136 12.03 1.48 18.64
C GLU A 136 12.82 0.40 17.87
N GLY A 137 13.73 0.85 16.99
CA GLY A 137 14.58 -0.04 16.18
C GLY A 137 13.92 -0.61 14.94
N LEU A 138 12.64 -0.33 14.67
CA LEU A 138 11.91 -0.73 13.48
C LEU A 138 11.68 0.46 12.56
N TYR A 139 11.54 0.19 11.26
CA TYR A 139 11.06 1.17 10.29
C TYR A 139 9.55 1.00 10.10
N HIS A 140 8.80 2.04 10.39
CA HIS A 140 7.35 2.11 10.19
C HIS A 140 7.06 2.81 8.88
N PHE A 141 6.31 2.14 8.01
CA PHE A 141 5.98 2.66 6.69
C PHE A 141 4.50 2.49 6.35
N ASN A 142 3.84 3.60 6.03
CA ASN A 142 2.46 3.63 5.55
C ASN A 142 2.41 4.58 4.35
N PRO A 143 2.01 4.10 3.14
CA PRO A 143 1.96 4.95 1.96
C PRO A 143 0.81 5.96 1.98
N GLY A 144 -0.03 5.97 3.01
CA GLY A 144 -1.28 6.72 3.02
C GLY A 144 -2.37 6.03 2.19
N SER A 145 -3.42 6.76 1.83
CA SER A 145 -4.46 6.30 0.91
C SER A 145 -4.34 7.01 -0.44
N VAL A 146 -4.55 6.25 -1.51
CA VAL A 146 -4.53 6.78 -2.88
C VAL A 146 -5.87 7.44 -3.28
N SER A 147 -6.95 7.19 -2.52
CA SER A 147 -8.31 7.65 -2.86
C SER A 147 -8.99 8.45 -1.75
N ILE A 148 -8.79 8.06 -0.49
CA ILE A 148 -9.46 8.67 0.68
C ILE A 148 -8.42 9.07 1.74
N PRO A 149 -7.50 10.02 1.45
CA PRO A 149 -6.50 10.46 2.42
C PRO A 149 -7.16 11.10 3.65
N LYS A 150 -6.51 10.98 4.80
CA LYS A 150 -6.94 11.57 6.08
C LYS A 150 -5.90 12.52 6.63
N GLY A 151 -6.23 13.21 7.72
CA GLY A 151 -5.31 14.10 8.44
C GLY A 151 -4.88 15.34 7.64
N GLY A 152 -5.60 15.71 6.59
CA GLY A 152 -5.24 16.84 5.72
C GLY A 152 -4.10 16.55 4.72
N TYR A 153 -3.65 15.30 4.63
CA TYR A 153 -2.64 14.89 3.66
C TYR A 153 -3.23 14.75 2.25
N ALA A 154 -2.37 14.88 1.25
CA ALA A 154 -2.70 14.56 -0.13
C ALA A 154 -2.80 13.03 -0.31
N ALA A 155 -3.56 12.59 -1.34
CA ALA A 155 -3.51 11.21 -1.79
C ALA A 155 -2.08 10.83 -2.18
N SER A 156 -1.62 9.65 -1.76
CA SER A 156 -0.20 9.30 -1.78
C SER A 156 0.06 7.82 -2.04
N TYR A 157 1.27 7.53 -2.44
CA TYR A 157 1.82 6.19 -2.61
C TYR A 157 3.23 6.12 -2.01
N GLY A 158 3.76 4.91 -1.86
CA GLY A 158 5.09 4.69 -1.33
C GLY A 158 6.09 4.17 -2.35
N ILE A 159 7.36 4.46 -2.15
CA ILE A 159 8.48 3.87 -2.90
C ILE A 159 9.55 3.41 -1.90
N LEU A 160 10.04 2.19 -2.11
CA LEU A 160 11.33 1.74 -1.60
C LEU A 160 12.31 1.73 -2.77
N ASP A 161 13.37 2.51 -2.67
CA ASP A 161 14.45 2.59 -3.65
C ASP A 161 15.78 2.82 -2.92
N ASP A 162 16.80 2.03 -3.25
CA ASP A 162 18.16 2.13 -2.69
C ASP A 162 18.21 2.41 -1.16
N ASN A 163 17.48 1.60 -0.39
CA ASN A 163 17.38 1.74 1.06
C ASN A 163 16.72 3.05 1.55
N VAL A 164 15.91 3.69 0.73
CA VAL A 164 15.11 4.85 1.13
C VAL A 164 13.63 4.52 0.97
N LEU A 165 12.86 4.69 2.04
CA LEU A 165 11.40 4.65 2.02
C LEU A 165 10.85 6.06 1.90
N SER A 166 10.09 6.31 0.85
CA SER A 166 9.48 7.62 0.58
C SER A 166 7.98 7.50 0.41
N VAL A 167 7.22 8.38 1.03
CA VAL A 167 5.80 8.60 0.73
C VAL A 167 5.69 9.85 -0.13
N ILE A 168 5.01 9.70 -1.26
CA ILE A 168 4.99 10.70 -2.33
C ILE A 168 3.54 11.04 -2.67
N ALA A 169 3.21 12.32 -2.75
CA ALA A 169 1.91 12.78 -3.21
C ALA A 169 1.67 12.36 -4.67
N ILE A 170 0.51 11.74 -4.95
CA ILE A 170 0.28 11.10 -6.24
C ILE A 170 0.13 12.12 -7.39
N ASN A 171 -0.33 13.34 -7.10
CA ASN A 171 -0.60 14.34 -8.11
C ASN A 171 0.65 15.13 -8.51
N ASP A 172 1.33 15.75 -7.55
CA ASP A 172 2.43 16.69 -7.78
C ASP A 172 3.82 16.11 -7.52
N GLN A 173 3.90 14.84 -7.10
CA GLN A 173 5.15 14.11 -6.82
C GLN A 173 5.98 14.70 -5.66
N SER A 174 5.41 15.55 -4.83
CA SER A 174 6.09 16.06 -3.64
C SER A 174 6.30 14.96 -2.60
N ILE A 175 7.44 14.99 -1.90
CA ILE A 175 7.73 14.05 -0.82
C ILE A 175 6.97 14.51 0.42
N ILE A 176 6.10 13.62 0.96
CA ILE A 176 5.33 13.85 2.19
C ILE A 176 6.13 13.41 3.41
N ALA A 177 6.75 12.23 3.33
CA ALA A 177 7.58 11.67 4.39
C ALA A 177 8.67 10.78 3.78
N GLN A 178 9.82 10.71 4.45
CA GLN A 178 10.95 9.91 3.96
C GLN A 178 11.81 9.44 5.13
N VAL A 179 12.35 8.22 5.03
CA VAL A 179 13.34 7.68 5.96
C VAL A 179 14.37 6.83 5.22
N ALA A 180 15.65 7.05 5.52
CA ALA A 180 16.73 6.19 5.06
C ALA A 180 16.80 4.94 5.96
N ILE A 181 16.92 3.77 5.36
CA ILE A 181 17.09 2.51 6.05
C ILE A 181 18.58 2.23 6.13
N ASN A 182 19.13 2.35 7.31
CA ASN A 182 20.56 2.08 7.56
C ASN A 182 20.81 0.57 7.62
N SER A 183 21.97 0.14 7.12
CA SER A 183 22.49 -1.24 7.17
C SER A 183 22.77 -1.67 8.60
#